data_4cb5907da1eb3563d61ea6a90ca3f639
#
_entry.id   4cb5907da1eb3563d61ea6a90ca3f639
#
_cell.length_a   1.000
_cell.length_b   1.000
_cell.length_c   1.000
_cell.angle_alpha   90.00
_cell.angle_beta   90.00
_cell.angle_gamma   90.00
#
_symmetry.space_group_name_H-M   'P 1'
#
loop_
_entity.id
_entity.type
_entity.pdbx_description
1 polymer ?
#
loop_
_entity_poly.entity_id
_entity_poly.type
_entity_poly.pdbx_seq_one_letter_code
_entity_poly.pdbx_strand_id
1 'polypeptide(L)'
;MIDAGGKEYLYQNFDGQPSMCGTPMIFETKSKNKIIYGHHVGYGVENVVFTKLSELTDKKLFYEYQTFYLCMQDKVEEYRVFLITVKNKELDWNYQQKDFTSADKFYEWIADAKKVALIYDTDLKPKFNDDFVTIQTCLDAYSSKRVILLAVKIREYTMENDSF
;
A
#
# COMPACT_ATOMS: atom_id res chain seq x y z
N MET A 1 7.97 -0.93 9.56
CA MET A 1 6.51 -1.18 9.71
C MET A 1 6.31 -2.12 10.88
N ILE A 2 5.24 -1.95 11.61
CA ILE A 2 4.90 -2.76 12.77
C ILE A 2 3.69 -3.60 12.40
N ASP A 3 3.73 -4.89 12.75
CA ASP A 3 2.56 -5.76 12.63
C ASP A 3 1.47 -5.23 13.57
N ALA A 4 0.30 -4.98 13.02
CA ALA A 4 -0.71 -4.15 13.66
C ALA A 4 -1.43 -4.88 14.79
N GLY A 5 -0.79 -4.94 15.92
CA GLY A 5 -1.42 -5.37 17.17
C GLY A 5 -2.03 -4.25 18.00
N GLY A 6 -1.69 -2.98 17.77
CA GLY A 6 -2.07 -1.91 18.66
C GLY A 6 -2.37 -0.58 17.96
N LYS A 7 -3.40 0.12 18.47
CA LYS A 7 -3.75 1.48 18.03
C LYS A 7 -2.75 2.54 18.49
N GLU A 8 -1.89 2.22 19.45
CA GLU A 8 -0.85 3.08 20.01
C GLU A 8 0.11 3.59 18.93
N TYR A 9 0.45 2.76 17.95
CA TYR A 9 1.36 3.12 16.86
C TYR A 9 0.80 4.13 15.86
N LEU A 10 -0.49 4.43 15.92
CA LEU A 10 -1.08 5.51 15.12
C LEU A 10 -0.48 6.87 15.46
N TYR A 11 -0.02 7.06 16.71
CA TYR A 11 0.49 8.33 17.21
C TYR A 11 1.85 8.20 17.91
N GLN A 12 2.58 7.13 17.63
CA GLN A 12 3.92 6.86 18.14
C GLN A 12 4.87 6.53 16.99
N ASN A 13 6.12 6.94 17.12
CA ASN A 13 7.21 6.48 16.25
C ASN A 13 7.68 5.07 16.65
N PHE A 14 8.68 4.55 15.94
CA PHE A 14 9.26 3.22 16.22
C PHE A 14 9.88 3.09 17.62
N ASP A 15 10.29 4.19 18.23
CA ASP A 15 10.88 4.23 19.57
C ASP A 15 9.82 4.40 20.67
N GLY A 16 8.53 4.37 20.32
CA GLY A 16 7.41 4.56 21.24
C GLY A 16 7.20 6.00 21.69
N GLN A 17 7.87 6.97 21.07
CA GLN A 17 7.69 8.39 21.39
C GLN A 17 6.48 8.97 20.65
N PRO A 18 5.75 9.94 21.24
CA PRO A 18 4.65 10.61 20.57
C PRO A 18 5.05 11.17 19.20
N SER A 19 4.27 10.89 18.16
CA SER A 19 4.54 11.33 16.80
C SER A 19 3.23 11.53 16.03
N MET A 20 3.05 12.70 15.44
CA MET A 20 1.90 12.96 14.57
C MET A 20 1.96 12.15 13.27
N CYS A 21 3.16 11.72 12.86
CA CYS A 21 3.34 10.87 11.68
C CYS A 21 2.95 9.43 11.96
N GLY A 22 2.94 9.02 13.23
CA GLY A 22 2.76 7.63 13.60
C GLY A 22 3.81 6.70 12.98
N THR A 23 3.54 5.42 13.04
CA THR A 23 4.33 4.37 12.38
C THR A 23 3.45 3.70 11.33
N PRO A 24 3.92 3.54 10.08
CA PRO A 24 3.20 2.74 9.10
C PRO A 24 2.96 1.31 9.61
N MET A 25 1.71 0.87 9.51
CA MET A 25 1.28 -0.42 10.02
C MET A 25 1.00 -1.37 8.86
N ILE A 26 1.43 -2.62 8.99
CA ILE A 26 1.10 -3.70 8.07
C ILE A 26 0.17 -4.69 8.75
N PHE A 27 -0.87 -5.09 8.04
CA PHE A 27 -1.79 -6.13 8.48
C PHE A 27 -1.62 -7.37 7.62
N GLU A 28 -1.69 -8.54 8.26
CA GLU A 28 -1.71 -9.83 7.58
C GLU A 28 -0.48 -10.06 6.68
N THR A 29 0.68 -10.06 7.29
CA THR A 29 1.97 -10.25 6.59
C THR A 29 2.06 -11.55 5.80
N LYS A 30 1.23 -12.56 6.14
CA LYS A 30 1.20 -13.88 5.49
C LYS A 30 0.15 -14.01 4.40
N SER A 31 -0.75 -13.04 4.24
CA SER A 31 -1.79 -13.09 3.21
C SER A 31 -1.24 -12.76 1.82
N LYS A 32 -1.99 -13.14 0.78
CA LYS A 32 -1.68 -12.80 -0.60
C LYS A 32 -1.70 -11.30 -0.86
N ASN A 33 -2.60 -10.58 -0.20
CA ASN A 33 -2.67 -9.14 -0.23
C ASN A 33 -2.36 -8.58 1.16
N LYS A 34 -1.16 -8.05 1.34
CA LYS A 34 -0.75 -7.35 2.56
C LYS A 34 -1.35 -5.95 2.56
N ILE A 35 -1.93 -5.53 3.67
CA ILE A 35 -2.56 -4.21 3.78
C ILE A 35 -1.67 -3.30 4.62
N ILE A 36 -1.28 -2.16 4.06
CA ILE A 36 -0.42 -1.18 4.72
C ILE A 36 -1.20 0.12 4.92
N TYR A 37 -1.16 0.64 6.14
CA TYR A 37 -1.74 1.92 6.51
C TYR A 37 -0.66 2.89 6.97
N GLY A 38 -0.82 4.16 6.60
CA GLY A 38 0.03 5.22 7.10
C GLY A 38 -0.68 6.57 7.05
N HIS A 39 -0.25 7.49 7.91
CA HIS A 39 -0.82 8.82 7.97
C HIS A 39 -0.34 9.72 6.84
N HIS A 40 -1.26 10.51 6.30
CA HIS A 40 -0.94 11.74 5.59
C HIS A 40 -0.89 12.88 6.62
N VAL A 41 0.27 13.46 6.80
CA VAL A 41 0.49 14.56 7.75
C VAL A 41 0.49 15.88 7.00
N GLY A 42 -0.12 16.91 7.57
CA GLY A 42 -0.26 18.23 6.94
C GLY A 42 1.06 18.99 6.80
N TYR A 43 0.96 20.22 6.29
CA TYR A 43 2.08 21.11 6.01
C TYR A 43 3.03 21.27 7.20
N GLY A 44 4.33 21.33 6.90
CA GLY A 44 5.38 21.60 7.87
C GLY A 44 6.09 20.37 8.43
N VAL A 45 5.68 19.16 8.02
CA VAL A 45 6.41 17.93 8.32
C VAL A 45 7.02 17.41 7.01
N GLU A 46 8.29 17.70 6.81
CA GLU A 46 9.01 17.23 5.63
C GLU A 46 9.30 15.73 5.71
N ASN A 47 9.31 15.08 4.54
CA ASN A 47 9.75 13.70 4.36
C ASN A 47 8.86 12.59 4.97
N VAL A 48 7.57 12.83 5.17
CA VAL A 48 6.65 11.76 5.54
C VAL A 48 6.23 10.98 4.30
N VAL A 49 6.72 9.76 4.16
CA VAL A 49 6.56 8.90 2.97
C VAL A 49 5.10 8.79 2.54
N PHE A 50 4.18 8.57 3.48
CA PHE A 50 2.76 8.41 3.17
C PHE A 50 2.06 9.69 2.74
N THR A 51 2.58 10.86 3.11
CA THR A 51 2.08 12.15 2.62
C THR A 51 2.27 12.26 1.10
N LYS A 52 3.43 11.83 0.58
CA LYS A 52 3.74 11.88 -0.84
C LYS A 52 2.96 10.89 -1.70
N LEU A 53 2.38 9.85 -1.12
CA LEU A 53 1.59 8.87 -1.87
C LEU A 53 0.34 9.47 -2.52
N SER A 54 -0.20 10.57 -1.98
CA SER A 54 -1.31 11.27 -2.59
C SER A 54 -0.95 11.99 -3.90
N GLU A 55 0.34 12.33 -4.10
CA GLU A 55 0.84 12.91 -5.34
C GLU A 55 0.74 11.96 -6.53
N LEU A 56 0.71 10.64 -6.27
CA LEU A 56 0.52 9.61 -7.30
C LEU A 56 -0.88 9.62 -7.93
N THR A 57 -1.78 10.47 -7.47
CA THR A 57 -3.04 10.78 -8.18
C THR A 57 -2.80 11.56 -9.48
N ASP A 58 -1.64 12.22 -9.62
CA ASP A 58 -1.17 12.74 -10.90
C ASP A 58 -0.63 11.60 -11.77
N LYS A 59 -1.10 11.53 -13.02
CA LYS A 59 -0.78 10.43 -13.93
C LYS A 59 0.72 10.36 -14.28
N LYS A 60 1.40 11.51 -14.40
CA LYS A 60 2.84 11.55 -14.71
C LYS A 60 3.63 11.00 -13.53
N LEU A 61 3.34 11.48 -12.32
CA LEU A 61 4.01 11.03 -11.10
C LEU A 61 3.73 9.56 -10.81
N PHE A 62 2.51 9.08 -11.11
CA PHE A 62 2.18 7.67 -11.00
C PHE A 62 3.15 6.78 -11.78
N TYR A 63 3.36 7.04 -13.08
CA TYR A 63 4.26 6.23 -13.90
C TYR A 63 5.74 6.44 -13.59
N GLU A 64 6.11 7.60 -13.05
CA GLU A 64 7.49 7.91 -12.66
C GLU A 64 7.89 7.19 -11.37
N TYR A 65 6.97 7.06 -10.39
CA TYR A 65 7.26 6.58 -9.03
C TYR A 65 6.43 5.34 -8.64
N GLN A 66 6.02 4.50 -9.59
CA GLN A 66 5.15 3.35 -9.30
C GLN A 66 5.87 2.15 -8.66
N THR A 67 7.18 2.19 -8.48
CA THR A 67 7.96 1.09 -7.87
C THR A 67 8.36 1.42 -6.43
N PHE A 68 8.20 0.46 -5.54
CA PHE A 68 8.68 0.54 -4.15
C PHE A 68 9.18 -0.81 -3.65
N TYR A 69 9.87 -0.80 -2.51
CA TYR A 69 10.49 -1.98 -1.93
C TYR A 69 9.99 -2.20 -0.50
N LEU A 70 9.66 -3.44 -0.16
CA LEU A 70 9.48 -3.90 1.20
C LEU A 70 10.75 -4.61 1.65
N CYS A 71 11.51 -3.97 2.53
CA CYS A 71 12.72 -4.55 3.10
C CYS A 71 12.34 -5.32 4.36
N MET A 72 12.71 -6.59 4.41
CA MET A 72 12.55 -7.50 5.53
C MET A 72 13.95 -7.91 6.04
N GLN A 73 14.00 -8.69 7.11
CA GLN A 73 15.27 -9.10 7.71
C GLN A 73 16.12 -9.96 6.79
N ASP A 74 15.49 -10.80 5.98
CA ASP A 74 16.12 -11.84 5.15
C ASP A 74 15.94 -11.60 3.64
N LYS A 75 15.10 -10.64 3.26
CA LYS A 75 14.76 -10.40 1.85
C LYS A 75 14.26 -9.00 1.57
N VAL A 76 14.32 -8.62 0.31
CA VAL A 76 13.69 -7.42 -0.22
C VAL A 76 12.69 -7.83 -1.30
N GLU A 77 11.46 -7.41 -1.15
CA GLU A 77 10.39 -7.61 -2.15
C GLU A 77 10.18 -6.30 -2.92
N GLU A 78 10.27 -6.38 -4.25
CA GLU A 78 10.01 -5.28 -5.17
C GLU A 78 8.56 -5.34 -5.65
N TYR A 79 7.84 -4.24 -5.49
CA TYR A 79 6.44 -4.10 -5.88
C TYR A 79 6.26 -2.99 -6.90
N ARG A 80 5.32 -3.17 -7.81
CA ARG A 80 4.91 -2.14 -8.76
C ARG A 80 3.42 -1.84 -8.61
N VAL A 81 3.12 -0.56 -8.37
CA VAL A 81 1.75 -0.05 -8.28
C VAL A 81 1.14 -0.08 -9.68
N PHE A 82 -0.03 -0.70 -9.82
CA PHE A 82 -0.76 -0.76 -11.09
C PHE A 82 -2.14 -0.12 -11.03
N LEU A 83 -2.60 0.23 -9.82
CA LEU A 83 -3.87 0.90 -9.63
C LEU A 83 -3.77 1.91 -8.51
N ILE A 84 -4.35 3.08 -8.72
CA ILE A 84 -4.64 4.06 -7.70
C ILE A 84 -6.10 4.50 -7.78
N THR A 85 -6.74 4.65 -6.64
CA THR A 85 -8.09 5.21 -6.52
C THR A 85 -8.19 6.16 -5.34
N VAL A 86 -9.14 7.08 -5.41
CA VAL A 86 -9.49 7.99 -4.32
C VAL A 86 -10.87 7.61 -3.82
N LYS A 87 -10.94 7.17 -2.57
CA LYS A 87 -12.19 6.73 -1.92
C LYS A 87 -12.82 7.85 -1.13
N ASN A 88 -14.12 8.10 -1.37
CA ASN A 88 -15.04 8.61 -0.35
C ASN A 88 -15.45 7.45 0.59
N LYS A 89 -16.31 7.68 1.57
CA LYS A 89 -16.70 6.67 2.59
C LYS A 89 -17.28 5.37 2.01
N GLU A 90 -17.85 5.40 0.81
CA GLU A 90 -18.47 4.24 0.14
C GLU A 90 -17.71 3.93 -1.14
N LEU A 91 -17.04 2.80 -1.18
CA LEU A 91 -16.42 2.26 -2.39
C LEU A 91 -16.98 0.86 -2.61
N ASP A 92 -17.50 0.61 -3.81
CA ASP A 92 -18.01 -0.70 -4.22
C ASP A 92 -16.89 -1.70 -4.55
N TRP A 93 -15.77 -1.59 -3.85
CA TRP A 93 -14.63 -2.48 -3.97
C TRP A 93 -14.03 -2.80 -2.61
N ASN A 94 -13.96 -4.10 -2.28
CA ASN A 94 -13.31 -4.56 -1.07
C ASN A 94 -11.78 -4.60 -1.24
N TYR A 95 -11.11 -3.44 -1.19
CA TYR A 95 -9.65 -3.32 -1.29
C TYR A 95 -8.90 -4.03 -0.14
N GLN A 96 -9.59 -4.35 0.96
CA GLN A 96 -9.05 -5.08 2.12
C GLN A 96 -9.15 -6.60 1.98
N GLN A 97 -9.55 -7.11 0.82
CA GLN A 97 -9.55 -8.55 0.55
C GLN A 97 -8.13 -9.10 0.70
N LYS A 98 -7.94 -10.07 1.59
CA LYS A 98 -6.62 -10.60 1.96
C LYS A 98 -6.21 -11.76 1.07
N ASP A 99 -7.09 -12.75 0.94
CA ASP A 99 -6.86 -13.99 0.19
C ASP A 99 -8.03 -14.29 -0.74
N PHE A 100 -7.78 -15.10 -1.74
CA PHE A 100 -8.77 -15.45 -2.75
C PHE A 100 -8.99 -16.96 -2.76
N THR A 101 -10.24 -17.39 -2.72
CA THR A 101 -10.62 -18.81 -2.71
C THR A 101 -10.52 -19.47 -4.08
N SER A 102 -10.52 -18.69 -5.16
CA SER A 102 -10.38 -19.17 -6.54
C SER A 102 -9.89 -18.06 -7.46
N ALA A 103 -9.42 -18.44 -8.65
CA ALA A 103 -9.05 -17.50 -9.71
C ALA A 103 -10.22 -16.61 -10.13
N ASP A 104 -11.44 -17.16 -10.22
CA ASP A 104 -12.64 -16.40 -10.59
C ASP A 104 -12.90 -15.27 -9.59
N LYS A 105 -12.83 -15.56 -8.28
CA LYS A 105 -12.98 -14.54 -7.23
C LYS A 105 -11.89 -13.48 -7.26
N PHE A 106 -10.68 -13.86 -7.59
CA PHE A 106 -9.60 -12.91 -7.80
C PHE A 106 -9.88 -12.00 -9.00
N TYR A 107 -10.26 -12.55 -10.15
CA TYR A 107 -10.53 -11.74 -11.34
C TYR A 107 -11.79 -10.87 -11.20
N GLU A 108 -12.82 -11.30 -10.47
CA GLU A 108 -13.95 -10.47 -10.05
C GLU A 108 -13.45 -9.26 -9.24
N TRP A 109 -12.61 -9.50 -8.23
CA TRP A 109 -12.03 -8.45 -7.39
C TRP A 109 -11.18 -7.44 -8.18
N ILE A 110 -10.36 -7.90 -9.14
CA ILE A 110 -9.59 -7.05 -10.06
C ILE A 110 -10.53 -6.25 -10.97
N ALA A 111 -11.60 -6.86 -11.47
CA ALA A 111 -12.58 -6.17 -12.31
C ALA A 111 -13.29 -5.04 -11.55
N ASP A 112 -13.66 -5.27 -10.30
CA ASP A 112 -14.26 -4.25 -9.45
C ASP A 112 -13.27 -3.14 -9.10
N ALA A 113 -12.01 -3.48 -8.83
CA ALA A 113 -10.92 -2.51 -8.67
C ALA A 113 -10.79 -1.58 -9.88
N LYS A 114 -10.84 -2.14 -11.11
CA LYS A 114 -10.77 -1.37 -12.36
C LYS A 114 -11.90 -0.37 -12.52
N LYS A 115 -13.12 -0.72 -12.09
CA LYS A 115 -14.30 0.17 -12.19
C LYS A 115 -14.14 1.45 -11.38
N VAL A 116 -13.41 1.37 -10.26
CA VAL A 116 -13.22 2.48 -9.32
C VAL A 116 -11.86 3.16 -9.44
N ALA A 117 -11.00 2.68 -10.36
CA ALA A 117 -9.66 3.21 -10.54
C ALA A 117 -9.66 4.64 -11.09
N LEU A 118 -8.87 5.52 -10.47
CA LEU A 118 -8.50 6.81 -11.03
C LEU A 118 -7.45 6.63 -12.15
N ILE A 119 -6.45 5.78 -11.88
CA ILE A 119 -5.43 5.36 -12.84
C ILE A 119 -5.28 3.84 -12.74
N TYR A 120 -5.20 3.17 -13.88
CA TYR A 120 -4.93 1.75 -14.01
C TYR A 120 -3.85 1.52 -15.08
N ASP A 121 -2.76 0.87 -14.69
CA ASP A 121 -1.69 0.46 -15.61
C ASP A 121 -2.09 -0.83 -16.33
N THR A 122 -2.37 -0.74 -17.63
CA THR A 122 -2.81 -1.88 -18.44
C THR A 122 -1.65 -2.79 -18.87
N ASP A 123 -0.40 -2.36 -18.69
CA ASP A 123 0.78 -3.13 -19.07
C ASP A 123 1.07 -4.21 -18.02
N LEU A 124 0.67 -3.97 -16.77
CA LEU A 124 0.70 -4.98 -15.72
C LEU A 124 -0.55 -5.85 -15.76
N LYS A 125 -0.34 -7.16 -15.73
CA LYS A 125 -1.40 -8.16 -15.77
C LYS A 125 -1.29 -9.07 -14.53
N PRO A 126 -1.84 -8.63 -13.39
CA PRO A 126 -1.79 -9.41 -12.16
C PRO A 126 -2.52 -10.74 -12.32
N LYS A 127 -1.96 -11.78 -11.69
CA LYS A 127 -2.44 -13.16 -11.74
C LYS A 127 -2.88 -13.63 -10.36
N PHE A 128 -3.76 -14.61 -10.30
CA PHE A 128 -4.32 -15.18 -9.07
C PHE A 128 -3.26 -15.61 -8.04
N ASN A 129 -2.12 -16.11 -8.49
CA ASN A 129 -1.05 -16.59 -7.59
C ASN A 129 -0.02 -15.53 -7.21
N ASP A 130 -0.12 -14.33 -7.74
CA ASP A 130 0.79 -13.24 -7.39
C ASP A 130 0.54 -12.77 -5.94
N ASP A 131 1.57 -12.14 -5.36
CA ASP A 131 1.47 -11.47 -4.07
C ASP A 131 1.20 -9.97 -4.31
N PHE A 132 0.36 -9.39 -3.47
CA PHE A 132 -0.11 -8.01 -3.57
C PHE A 132 0.22 -7.21 -2.32
N VAL A 133 0.26 -5.91 -2.49
CA VAL A 133 0.22 -4.94 -1.41
C VAL A 133 -0.83 -3.89 -1.74
N THR A 134 -1.75 -3.70 -0.81
CA THR A 134 -2.65 -2.55 -0.81
C THR A 134 -2.14 -1.52 0.19
N ILE A 135 -1.90 -0.29 -0.26
CA ILE A 135 -1.48 0.82 0.61
C ILE A 135 -2.64 1.80 0.72
N GLN A 136 -2.95 2.19 1.96
CA GLN A 136 -3.96 3.22 2.22
C GLN A 136 -3.36 4.38 3.00
N THR A 137 -3.66 5.60 2.55
CA THR A 137 -3.41 6.85 3.28
C THR A 137 -4.59 7.82 3.13
N CYS A 138 -4.58 8.94 3.85
CA CYS A 138 -5.53 10.03 3.58
C CYS A 138 -5.12 10.78 2.31
N LEU A 139 -6.10 11.39 1.61
CA LEU A 139 -5.80 12.23 0.43
C LEU A 139 -5.05 13.49 0.83
N ASP A 140 -5.44 14.07 1.94
CA ASP A 140 -4.76 15.18 2.63
C ASP A 140 -5.01 15.08 4.14
N ALA A 141 -4.34 15.93 4.92
CA ALA A 141 -4.38 15.88 6.39
C ALA A 141 -5.78 16.10 7.00
N TYR A 142 -6.69 16.71 6.28
CA TYR A 142 -8.02 17.09 6.77
C TYR A 142 -9.16 16.39 6.02
N SER A 143 -8.84 15.63 4.98
CA SER A 143 -9.82 14.96 4.13
C SER A 143 -10.37 13.69 4.76
N SER A 144 -11.66 13.47 4.60
CA SER A 144 -12.26 12.16 4.83
C SER A 144 -11.97 11.17 3.68
N LYS A 145 -11.41 11.65 2.57
CA LYS A 145 -11.04 10.82 1.42
C LYS A 145 -9.78 10.04 1.70
N ARG A 146 -9.71 8.84 1.14
CA ARG A 146 -8.55 7.95 1.22
C ARG A 146 -7.98 7.73 -0.17
N VAL A 147 -6.67 7.73 -0.27
CA VAL A 147 -5.93 7.24 -1.42
C VAL A 147 -5.61 5.78 -1.18
N ILE A 148 -5.93 4.93 -2.15
CA ILE A 148 -5.67 3.50 -2.10
C ILE A 148 -4.85 3.15 -3.34
N LEU A 149 -3.69 2.54 -3.10
CA LEU A 149 -2.81 2.01 -4.13
C LEU A 149 -2.83 0.48 -4.05
N LEU A 150 -2.89 -0.16 -5.21
CA LEU A 150 -2.73 -1.61 -5.33
C LEU A 150 -1.49 -1.92 -6.16
N ALA A 151 -0.61 -2.73 -5.58
CA ALA A 151 0.65 -3.11 -6.18
C ALA A 151 0.80 -4.63 -6.25
N VAL A 152 1.50 -5.11 -7.26
CA VAL A 152 1.86 -6.52 -7.43
C VAL A 152 3.36 -6.71 -7.23
N LYS A 153 3.75 -7.81 -6.57
CA LYS A 153 5.15 -8.19 -6.43
C LYS A 153 5.71 -8.59 -7.79
N ILE A 154 6.80 -7.95 -8.20
CA ILE A 154 7.46 -8.23 -9.48
C ILE A 154 8.78 -8.97 -9.29
N ARG A 155 9.43 -8.84 -8.12
CA ARG A 155 10.70 -9.51 -7.82
C ARG A 155 10.91 -9.67 -6.33
N GLU A 156 11.73 -10.66 -5.98
CA GLU A 156 12.21 -10.90 -4.63
C GLU A 156 13.73 -11.10 -4.68
N TYR A 157 14.44 -10.49 -3.75
CA TYR A 157 15.88 -10.60 -3.56
C TYR A 157 16.13 -11.17 -2.18
N THR A 158 16.84 -12.28 -2.10
CA THR A 158 17.33 -12.83 -0.83
C THR A 158 18.54 -12.01 -0.39
N MET A 159 18.55 -11.53 0.83
CA MET A 159 19.76 -10.96 1.42
C MET A 159 20.66 -12.13 1.82
N GLU A 160 21.79 -12.33 1.13
CA GLU A 160 22.81 -13.24 1.61
C GLU A 160 23.30 -12.70 2.96
N ASN A 161 23.30 -13.56 3.97
CA ASN A 161 23.87 -13.25 5.27
C ASN A 161 25.40 -13.14 5.12
N ASP A 162 25.87 -12.01 4.65
CA ASP A 162 27.24 -11.63 4.88
C ASP A 162 27.38 -11.38 6.39
N SER A 163 27.89 -12.37 7.07
CA SER A 163 28.31 -12.29 8.47
C SER A 163 29.36 -11.19 8.60
N PHE A 164 28.94 -10.03 9.13
CA PHE A 164 29.84 -9.00 9.60
C PHE A 164 30.58 -9.44 10.86
#